data_43a0bd2a665ab9e7f449ae0494bfea60
#
_entry.id   43a0bd2a665ab9e7f449ae0494bfea60
#
_cell.length_a   1.000
_cell.length_b   1.000
_cell.length_c   1.000
_cell.angle_alpha   90.00
_cell.angle_beta   90.00
_cell.angle_gamma   90.00
#
_symmetry.space_group_name_H-M   'P 1'
#
loop_
_entity.id
_entity.type
_entity.pdbx_description
1 polymer ?
#
loop_
_entity_poly.entity_id
_entity_poly.type
_entity_poly.pdbx_seq_one_letter_code
_entity_poly.pdbx_strand_id
1 'polypeptide(L)'
;MKKIVILSFLFLFAKLSFAESGWQLGATVPIGASFSFYNVYFSKDAPQSYKDNYRKNSGTVGFDAGITFQAGYLVTDEEKGISLLVDIGYSHDSFGLKSSYKDETTQQDINVREYYTFENMQIGILPKFHYNNFAFGLGIGVKVPLYLTHSAEFFNDNTSTKTFSYYDVGKIDDVMKNIVMTYIKLTFDYSFNIQDNVALLVGAYIGTDFGIDLRGAEKVLVESRNLASLDIGAQVGMKFGTTIGN
;
A
#
# COMPACT_ATOMS: atom_id res chain seq x y z
N MET A 1 8.07 -14.15 28.86
CA MET A 1 8.02 -14.46 27.43
C MET A 1 8.60 -13.33 26.53
N LYS A 2 8.24 -12.02 26.71
CA LYS A 2 8.75 -10.92 25.85
C LYS A 2 10.28 -10.76 25.87
N LYS A 3 10.95 -10.98 27.01
CA LYS A 3 12.43 -10.87 27.13
C LYS A 3 13.19 -12.01 26.42
N ILE A 4 12.58 -13.20 26.30
CA ILE A 4 13.19 -14.36 25.64
C ILE A 4 13.21 -14.18 24.13
N VAL A 5 12.16 -13.59 23.54
CA VAL A 5 12.08 -13.32 22.10
C VAL A 5 13.13 -12.28 21.68
N ILE A 6 13.33 -11.23 22.47
CA ILE A 6 14.36 -10.20 22.20
C ILE A 6 15.77 -10.80 22.34
N LEU A 7 15.99 -11.66 23.33
CA LEU A 7 17.27 -12.33 23.53
C LEU A 7 17.57 -13.32 22.38
N SER A 8 16.57 -14.06 21.91
CA SER A 8 16.70 -14.97 20.77
C SER A 8 17.00 -14.20 19.48
N PHE A 9 16.41 -13.03 19.28
CA PHE A 9 16.71 -12.16 18.14
C PHE A 9 18.16 -11.62 18.21
N LEU A 10 18.62 -11.19 19.38
CA LEU A 10 20.01 -10.76 19.61
C LEU A 10 21.02 -11.91 19.41
N PHE A 11 20.68 -13.14 19.84
CA PHE A 11 21.54 -14.31 19.63
C PHE A 11 21.63 -14.76 18.15
N LEU A 12 20.58 -14.55 17.35
CA LEU A 12 20.64 -14.77 15.90
C LEU A 12 21.66 -13.82 15.22
N PHE A 13 21.69 -12.56 15.64
CA PHE A 13 22.67 -11.59 15.13
C PHE A 13 24.11 -11.87 15.57
N ALA A 14 24.31 -12.45 16.76
CA ALA A 14 25.65 -12.70 17.31
C ALA A 14 26.39 -13.88 16.66
N LYS A 15 25.71 -14.72 15.85
CA LYS A 15 26.34 -15.87 15.16
C LYS A 15 26.67 -15.61 13.69
N LEU A 16 26.34 -14.43 13.14
CA LEU A 16 26.72 -14.07 11.78
C LEU A 16 28.20 -13.68 11.78
N SER A 17 29.03 -14.51 11.21
CA SER A 17 30.43 -14.20 10.94
C SER A 17 30.48 -13.08 9.91
N PHE A 18 31.04 -11.93 10.24
CA PHE A 18 30.97 -10.67 9.47
C PHE A 18 31.92 -10.66 8.25
N ALA A 19 31.95 -11.70 7.43
CA ALA A 19 32.95 -11.80 6.37
C ALA A 19 32.78 -10.78 5.23
N GLU A 20 31.53 -10.39 4.87
CA GLU A 20 31.26 -9.49 3.72
C GLU A 20 30.12 -8.50 3.95
N SER A 21 29.94 -8.07 5.19
CA SER A 21 28.85 -7.15 5.56
C SER A 21 29.11 -5.73 5.08
N GLY A 22 28.06 -5.02 4.68
CA GLY A 22 28.20 -3.66 4.18
C GLY A 22 26.93 -2.92 3.88
N TRP A 23 27.08 -1.72 3.36
CA TRP A 23 25.98 -0.87 2.97
C TRP A 23 25.30 -1.38 1.70
N GLN A 24 23.96 -1.30 1.69
CA GLN A 24 23.13 -1.52 0.53
C GLN A 24 22.32 -0.27 0.21
N LEU A 25 22.30 0.07 -1.07
CA LEU A 25 21.39 1.06 -1.64
C LEU A 25 20.55 0.38 -2.71
N GLY A 26 19.32 0.82 -2.91
CA GLY A 26 18.45 0.29 -3.95
C GLY A 26 17.46 1.32 -4.43
N ALA A 27 16.98 1.11 -5.64
CA ALA A 27 15.83 1.80 -6.18
C ALA A 27 14.92 0.77 -6.86
N THR A 28 13.62 0.79 -6.57
CA THR A 28 12.64 -0.14 -7.15
C THR A 28 11.43 0.61 -7.67
N VAL A 29 10.82 0.08 -8.71
CA VAL A 29 9.57 0.55 -9.31
C VAL A 29 8.55 -0.58 -9.15
N PRO A 30 7.68 -0.55 -8.13
CA PRO A 30 6.55 -1.44 -8.00
C PRO A 30 5.43 -1.05 -8.96
N ILE A 31 4.72 -2.04 -9.51
CA ILE A 31 3.53 -1.88 -10.33
C ILE A 31 2.58 -3.04 -10.03
N GLY A 32 1.32 -2.75 -9.72
CA GLY A 32 0.37 -3.77 -9.32
C GLY A 32 -1.09 -3.39 -9.44
N ALA A 33 -1.93 -4.32 -8.99
CA ALA A 33 -3.35 -4.15 -8.83
C ALA A 33 -3.70 -4.03 -7.34
N SER A 34 -4.59 -3.09 -7.04
CA SER A 34 -5.09 -2.81 -5.70
C SER A 34 -6.54 -3.27 -5.59
N PHE A 35 -6.83 -4.22 -4.72
CA PHE A 35 -8.17 -4.73 -4.42
C PHE A 35 -8.70 -4.00 -3.20
N SER A 36 -9.69 -3.14 -3.40
CA SER A 36 -10.18 -2.26 -2.35
C SER A 36 -11.23 -2.95 -1.47
N PHE A 37 -11.16 -2.68 -0.18
CA PHE A 37 -12.16 -3.05 0.83
C PHE A 37 -12.75 -1.78 1.42
N TYR A 38 -14.06 -1.80 1.62
CA TYR A 38 -14.80 -0.66 2.09
C TYR A 38 -15.73 -1.03 3.23
N ASN A 39 -15.60 -0.34 4.36
CA ASN A 39 -16.46 -0.50 5.51
C ASN A 39 -17.10 0.83 5.89
N VAL A 40 -18.41 0.80 6.14
CA VAL A 40 -19.18 1.96 6.62
C VAL A 40 -19.59 1.72 8.06
N TYR A 41 -19.28 2.66 8.93
CA TYR A 41 -19.73 2.70 10.31
C TYR A 41 -20.89 3.68 10.40
N PHE A 42 -22.06 3.14 10.74
CA PHE A 42 -23.28 3.91 10.85
C PHE A 42 -23.47 4.47 12.25
N SER A 43 -24.06 5.65 12.34
CA SER A 43 -24.58 6.21 13.57
C SER A 43 -25.63 5.27 14.17
N LYS A 44 -25.79 5.33 15.51
CA LYS A 44 -26.81 4.54 16.21
C LYS A 44 -28.25 4.86 15.73
N ASP A 45 -28.45 6.10 15.31
CA ASP A 45 -29.75 6.62 14.86
C ASP A 45 -30.02 6.37 13.38
N ALA A 46 -29.09 5.75 12.63
CA ALA A 46 -29.28 5.47 11.22
C ALA A 46 -30.38 4.40 11.00
N PRO A 47 -31.41 4.70 10.18
CA PRO A 47 -32.49 3.75 9.86
C PRO A 47 -31.95 2.47 9.20
N GLN A 48 -32.62 1.34 9.45
CA GLN A 48 -32.21 0.05 8.88
C GLN A 48 -32.24 0.06 7.35
N SER A 49 -33.24 0.70 6.74
CA SER A 49 -33.33 0.87 5.28
C SER A 49 -32.15 1.60 4.68
N TYR A 50 -31.61 2.60 5.39
CA TYR A 50 -30.40 3.31 4.98
C TYR A 50 -29.17 2.39 5.05
N LYS A 51 -29.02 1.61 6.13
CA LYS A 51 -27.93 0.64 6.29
C LYS A 51 -27.95 -0.44 5.21
N ASP A 52 -29.13 -0.91 4.84
CA ASP A 52 -29.30 -1.95 3.82
C ASP A 52 -28.95 -1.46 2.41
N ASN A 53 -29.21 -0.20 2.11
CA ASN A 53 -28.78 0.42 0.86
C ASN A 53 -27.25 0.49 0.75
N TYR A 54 -26.54 0.82 1.84
CA TYR A 54 -25.08 0.85 1.85
C TYR A 54 -24.43 -0.53 1.76
N ARG A 55 -25.06 -1.59 2.21
CA ARG A 55 -24.56 -2.98 2.10
C ARG A 55 -24.39 -3.48 0.66
N LYS A 56 -24.99 -2.80 -0.31
CA LYS A 56 -24.80 -3.09 -1.74
C LYS A 56 -23.50 -2.53 -2.31
N ASN A 57 -22.77 -1.76 -1.53
CA ASN A 57 -21.49 -1.19 -1.94
C ASN A 57 -20.39 -2.23 -1.81
N SER A 58 -19.49 -2.30 -2.79
CA SER A 58 -18.36 -3.22 -2.83
C SER A 58 -17.10 -2.51 -3.29
N GLY A 59 -15.94 -3.00 -2.85
CA GLY A 59 -14.67 -2.60 -3.43
C GLY A 59 -14.52 -3.10 -4.87
N THR A 60 -13.70 -2.44 -5.64
CA THR A 60 -13.29 -2.87 -6.98
C THR A 60 -11.77 -2.77 -7.14
N VAL A 61 -11.27 -3.17 -8.29
CA VAL A 61 -9.84 -3.14 -8.57
C VAL A 61 -9.40 -1.73 -8.93
N GLY A 62 -8.34 -1.28 -8.28
CA GLY A 62 -7.58 -0.08 -8.59
C GLY A 62 -6.19 -0.42 -9.12
N PHE A 63 -5.35 0.59 -9.21
CA PHE A 63 -3.97 0.51 -9.69
C PHE A 63 -3.03 1.00 -8.58
N ASP A 64 -1.89 0.30 -8.42
CA ASP A 64 -0.81 0.63 -7.50
C ASP A 64 0.50 0.73 -8.29
N ALA A 65 1.23 1.82 -8.12
CA ALA A 65 2.54 2.03 -8.72
C ALA A 65 3.37 2.99 -7.88
N GLY A 66 4.69 2.99 -8.09
CA GLY A 66 5.54 3.91 -7.35
C GLY A 66 6.99 3.87 -7.74
N ILE A 67 7.79 4.59 -6.96
CA ILE A 67 9.23 4.48 -6.96
C ILE A 67 9.71 4.54 -5.52
N THR A 68 10.57 3.60 -5.11
CA THR A 68 11.13 3.56 -3.76
C THR A 68 12.63 3.51 -3.79
N PHE A 69 13.24 4.24 -2.88
CA PHE A 69 14.66 4.23 -2.60
C PHE A 69 14.89 3.52 -1.27
N GLN A 70 15.82 2.60 -1.25
CA GLN A 70 16.14 1.76 -0.11
C GLN A 70 17.59 2.01 0.29
N ALA A 71 17.83 2.21 1.58
CA ALA A 71 19.17 2.37 2.12
C ALA A 71 19.29 1.64 3.46
N GLY A 72 20.36 0.90 3.66
CA GLY A 72 20.58 0.18 4.90
C GLY A 72 21.83 -0.65 4.92
N TYR A 73 21.85 -1.64 5.80
CA TYR A 73 23.02 -2.46 6.04
C TYR A 73 22.68 -3.94 5.91
N LEU A 74 23.53 -4.68 5.19
CA LEU A 74 23.47 -6.13 5.03
C LEU A 74 24.54 -6.77 5.94
N VAL A 75 24.11 -7.72 6.74
CA VAL A 75 25.00 -8.64 7.46
C VAL A 75 24.87 -9.99 6.75
N THR A 76 25.97 -10.51 6.21
CA THR A 76 25.96 -11.71 5.38
C THR A 76 27.02 -12.70 5.79
N ASP A 77 26.78 -13.97 5.49
CA ASP A 77 27.67 -15.10 5.53
C ASP A 77 27.50 -15.84 4.20
N GLU A 78 28.53 -15.87 3.37
CA GLU A 78 28.61 -16.45 2.01
C GLU A 78 27.27 -16.58 1.23
N GLU A 79 26.34 -17.43 1.70
CA GLU A 79 25.07 -17.73 1.03
C GLU A 79 23.85 -17.03 1.66
N LYS A 80 23.94 -16.59 2.92
CA LYS A 80 22.79 -16.09 3.70
C LYS A 80 23.07 -14.72 4.27
N GLY A 81 22.03 -13.94 4.41
CA GLY A 81 22.19 -12.64 5.05
C GLY A 81 20.86 -12.06 5.55
N ILE A 82 20.98 -11.05 6.36
CA ILE A 82 19.86 -10.24 6.83
C ILE A 82 20.22 -8.78 6.59
N SER A 83 19.35 -8.05 5.91
CA SER A 83 19.47 -6.61 5.80
C SER A 83 18.34 -5.90 6.52
N LEU A 84 18.63 -4.72 7.03
CA LEU A 84 17.63 -3.78 7.53
C LEU A 84 17.72 -2.52 6.67
N LEU A 85 16.66 -2.24 5.93
CA LEU A 85 16.59 -1.12 5.00
C LEU A 85 15.57 -0.10 5.50
N VAL A 86 15.88 1.18 5.33
CA VAL A 86 14.90 2.27 5.30
C VAL A 86 14.38 2.35 3.87
N ASP A 87 13.06 2.45 3.72
CA ASP A 87 12.33 2.49 2.46
C ASP A 87 11.63 3.85 2.35
N ILE A 88 12.06 4.70 1.43
CA ILE A 88 11.51 6.04 1.21
C ILE A 88 11.10 6.13 -0.25
N GLY A 89 9.89 6.64 -0.52
CA GLY A 89 9.46 6.73 -1.90
C GLY A 89 8.21 7.53 -2.13
N TYR A 90 7.77 7.45 -3.36
CA TYR A 90 6.50 7.96 -3.85
C TYR A 90 5.63 6.78 -4.26
N SER A 91 4.33 6.84 -3.93
CA SER A 91 3.35 5.84 -4.37
C SER A 91 2.09 6.50 -4.91
N HIS A 92 1.53 5.85 -5.92
CA HIS A 92 0.25 6.13 -6.53
C HIS A 92 -0.69 4.97 -6.17
N ASP A 93 -1.67 5.22 -5.32
CA ASP A 93 -2.58 4.19 -4.79
C ASP A 93 -4.02 4.54 -5.17
N SER A 94 -4.70 3.64 -5.88
CA SER A 94 -6.07 3.87 -6.35
C SER A 94 -7.04 2.88 -5.69
N PHE A 95 -8.00 3.41 -4.93
CA PHE A 95 -9.04 2.66 -4.25
C PHE A 95 -10.36 2.79 -5.01
N GLY A 96 -10.84 1.70 -5.56
CA GLY A 96 -12.08 1.68 -6.34
C GLY A 96 -13.27 1.17 -5.54
N LEU A 97 -14.41 1.82 -5.70
CA LEU A 97 -15.70 1.49 -5.08
C LEU A 97 -16.77 1.33 -6.15
N LYS A 98 -17.71 0.43 -5.91
CA LYS A 98 -18.94 0.28 -6.72
C LYS A 98 -20.15 0.38 -5.81
N SER A 99 -21.12 1.15 -6.22
CA SER A 99 -22.42 1.24 -5.60
C SER A 99 -23.53 1.18 -6.65
N SER A 100 -24.72 0.77 -6.22
CA SER A 100 -25.90 0.80 -7.06
C SER A 100 -27.07 1.29 -6.21
N TYR A 101 -27.87 2.21 -6.75
CA TYR A 101 -29.08 2.70 -6.11
C TYR A 101 -30.18 2.92 -7.14
N LYS A 102 -31.42 2.87 -6.70
CA LYS A 102 -32.58 3.21 -7.53
C LYS A 102 -32.85 4.69 -7.48
N ASP A 103 -32.96 5.31 -8.63
CA ASP A 103 -33.50 6.67 -8.75
C ASP A 103 -35.01 6.66 -8.37
N GLU A 104 -35.35 7.46 -7.39
CA GLU A 104 -36.76 7.49 -6.85
C GLU A 104 -37.76 8.01 -7.87
N THR A 105 -37.33 8.86 -8.82
CA THR A 105 -38.21 9.48 -9.83
C THR A 105 -38.41 8.58 -11.04
N THR A 106 -37.34 8.02 -11.57
CA THR A 106 -37.33 7.23 -12.80
C THR A 106 -37.46 5.72 -12.55
N GLN A 107 -37.29 5.26 -11.29
CA GLN A 107 -37.23 3.85 -10.88
C GLN A 107 -36.10 3.06 -11.61
N GLN A 108 -35.17 3.74 -12.27
CA GLN A 108 -34.03 3.13 -12.94
C GLN A 108 -32.90 2.84 -11.97
N ASP A 109 -32.16 1.76 -12.22
CA ASP A 109 -30.96 1.45 -11.47
C ASP A 109 -29.80 2.32 -11.97
N ILE A 110 -29.21 3.12 -11.07
CA ILE A 110 -28.01 3.91 -11.30
C ILE A 110 -26.83 3.17 -10.69
N ASN A 111 -25.87 2.83 -11.52
CA ASN A 111 -24.61 2.25 -11.07
C ASN A 111 -23.56 3.35 -10.96
N VAL A 112 -22.86 3.41 -9.83
CA VAL A 112 -21.81 4.38 -9.58
C VAL A 112 -20.49 3.63 -9.37
N ARG A 113 -19.44 4.12 -10.02
CA ARG A 113 -18.07 3.69 -9.80
C ARG A 113 -17.25 4.88 -9.34
N GLU A 114 -16.68 4.79 -8.16
CA GLU A 114 -15.86 5.83 -7.57
C GLU A 114 -14.42 5.35 -7.43
N TYR A 115 -13.47 6.27 -7.63
CA TYR A 115 -12.06 6.04 -7.34
C TYR A 115 -11.52 7.17 -6.48
N TYR A 116 -10.84 6.79 -5.40
CA TYR A 116 -10.00 7.66 -4.59
C TYR A 116 -8.56 7.33 -4.91
N THR A 117 -7.89 8.24 -5.61
CA THR A 117 -6.51 8.06 -6.04
C THR A 117 -5.62 8.99 -5.24
N PHE A 118 -4.68 8.41 -4.51
CA PHE A 118 -3.74 9.10 -3.64
C PHE A 118 -2.36 9.10 -4.26
N GLU A 119 -1.73 10.27 -4.28
CA GLU A 119 -0.33 10.46 -4.56
C GLU A 119 0.39 10.69 -3.23
N ASN A 120 1.24 9.76 -2.82
CA ASN A 120 1.77 9.72 -1.46
C ASN A 120 3.29 9.82 -1.44
N MET A 121 3.81 10.44 -0.38
CA MET A 121 5.15 10.13 0.12
C MET A 121 5.06 8.98 1.09
N GLN A 122 5.96 7.98 0.95
CA GLN A 122 6.04 6.85 1.87
C GLN A 122 7.38 6.79 2.57
N ILE A 123 7.36 6.33 3.82
CA ILE A 123 8.56 6.01 4.60
C ILE A 123 8.29 4.78 5.46
N GLY A 124 9.26 3.87 5.51
CA GLY A 124 9.14 2.65 6.31
C GLY A 124 10.46 1.97 6.56
N ILE A 125 10.35 0.82 7.17
CA ILE A 125 11.46 -0.12 7.39
C ILE A 125 11.15 -1.43 6.66
N LEU A 126 12.19 -2.03 6.09
CA LEU A 126 12.09 -3.24 5.28
C LEU A 126 13.24 -4.19 5.64
N PRO A 127 13.13 -4.96 6.74
CA PRO A 127 14.00 -6.10 6.96
C PRO A 127 13.85 -7.11 5.82
N LYS A 128 14.97 -7.63 5.31
CA LYS A 128 15.03 -8.70 4.31
C LYS A 128 15.92 -9.83 4.78
N PHE A 129 15.46 -11.04 4.58
CA PHE A 129 16.26 -12.25 4.64
C PHE A 129 16.74 -12.59 3.23
N HIS A 130 18.03 -12.83 3.07
CA HIS A 130 18.67 -13.19 1.82
C HIS A 130 19.15 -14.64 1.84
N TYR A 131 18.96 -15.31 0.72
CA TYR A 131 19.50 -16.63 0.47
C TYR A 131 20.00 -16.70 -0.99
N ASN A 132 21.30 -16.75 -1.19
CA ASN A 132 21.92 -16.55 -2.51
C ASN A 132 21.35 -15.27 -3.19
N ASN A 133 20.85 -15.41 -4.39
CA ASN A 133 20.28 -14.32 -5.16
C ASN A 133 18.83 -13.97 -4.78
N PHE A 134 18.19 -14.72 -3.87
CA PHE A 134 16.83 -14.46 -3.42
C PHE A 134 16.80 -13.58 -2.18
N ALA A 135 15.78 -12.74 -2.06
CA ALA A 135 15.50 -11.98 -0.86
C ALA A 135 14.00 -11.97 -0.54
N PHE A 136 13.68 -12.20 0.73
CA PHE A 136 12.32 -12.11 1.28
C PHE A 136 12.27 -10.92 2.25
N GLY A 137 11.37 -10.00 2.03
CA GLY A 137 11.24 -8.80 2.84
C GLY A 137 9.87 -8.68 3.50
N LEU A 138 9.84 -8.09 4.70
CA LEU A 138 8.62 -7.69 5.39
C LEU A 138 8.71 -6.19 5.69
N GLY A 139 8.02 -5.37 4.90
CA GLY A 139 7.98 -3.91 5.07
C GLY A 139 6.81 -3.46 5.93
N ILE A 140 7.06 -2.44 6.74
CA ILE A 140 6.03 -1.69 7.45
C ILE A 140 6.38 -0.22 7.42
N GLY A 141 5.39 0.63 7.22
CA GLY A 141 5.61 2.07 7.18
C GLY A 141 4.33 2.87 7.10
N VAL A 142 4.51 4.14 6.80
CA VAL A 142 3.43 5.10 6.66
C VAL A 142 3.50 5.78 5.29
N LYS A 143 2.33 6.17 4.80
CA LYS A 143 2.14 6.99 3.60
C LYS A 143 1.44 8.28 4.00
N VAL A 144 1.94 9.40 3.49
CA VAL A 144 1.36 10.72 3.69
C VAL A 144 0.89 11.23 2.34
N PRO A 145 -0.42 11.39 2.13
CA PRO A 145 -0.96 11.91 0.88
C PRO A 145 -0.48 13.34 0.60
N LEU A 146 0.04 13.55 -0.59
CA LEU A 146 0.38 14.87 -1.13
C LEU A 146 -0.77 15.42 -1.95
N TYR A 147 -1.53 14.51 -2.57
CA TYR A 147 -2.62 14.84 -3.47
C TYR A 147 -3.66 13.72 -3.47
N LEU A 148 -4.94 14.09 -3.55
CA LEU A 148 -6.05 13.17 -3.68
C LEU A 148 -6.92 13.58 -4.88
N THR A 149 -7.17 12.65 -5.77
CA THR A 149 -8.18 12.76 -6.83
C THR A 149 -9.35 11.86 -6.48
N HIS A 150 -10.54 12.41 -6.40
CA HIS A 150 -11.80 11.65 -6.35
C HIS A 150 -12.48 11.72 -7.71
N SER A 151 -12.77 10.59 -8.33
CA SER A 151 -13.56 10.51 -9.55
C SER A 151 -14.79 9.64 -9.32
N ALA A 152 -15.95 10.09 -9.79
CA ALA A 152 -17.18 9.34 -9.77
C ALA A 152 -17.75 9.24 -11.19
N GLU A 153 -18.11 8.03 -11.60
CA GLU A 153 -18.72 7.73 -12.88
C GLU A 153 -20.08 7.10 -12.66
N PHE A 154 -21.11 7.76 -13.18
CA PHE A 154 -22.52 7.38 -13.05
C PHE A 154 -22.96 6.74 -14.36
N PHE A 155 -23.49 5.52 -14.26
CA PHE A 155 -23.99 4.76 -15.42
C PHE A 155 -25.49 4.54 -15.25
N ASN A 156 -26.26 4.91 -16.27
CA ASN A 156 -27.60 4.41 -16.49
C ASN A 156 -27.65 3.79 -17.90
N ASP A 157 -28.78 3.17 -18.27
CA ASP A 157 -28.92 2.39 -19.51
C ASP A 157 -28.46 3.12 -20.79
N ASN A 158 -28.43 4.46 -20.81
CA ASN A 158 -28.19 5.26 -22.01
C ASN A 158 -27.08 6.32 -21.88
N THR A 159 -26.57 6.60 -20.68
CA THR A 159 -25.61 7.68 -20.47
C THR A 159 -24.56 7.32 -19.42
N SER A 160 -23.34 7.82 -19.62
CA SER A 160 -22.29 7.81 -18.62
C SER A 160 -21.87 9.26 -18.36
N THR A 161 -21.83 9.65 -17.09
CA THR A 161 -21.34 10.96 -16.67
C THR A 161 -20.21 10.77 -15.69
N LYS A 162 -19.07 11.39 -15.94
CA LYS A 162 -17.88 11.33 -15.07
C LYS A 162 -17.59 12.68 -14.46
N THR A 163 -17.37 12.70 -13.15
CA THR A 163 -17.00 13.90 -12.38
C THR A 163 -15.64 13.69 -11.74
N PHE A 164 -14.91 14.79 -11.53
CA PHE A 164 -13.61 14.81 -10.87
C PHE A 164 -13.58 15.90 -9.80
N SER A 165 -12.96 15.57 -8.68
CA SER A 165 -12.63 16.53 -7.61
C SER A 165 -11.18 16.33 -7.21
N TYR A 166 -10.49 17.45 -6.97
CA TYR A 166 -9.06 17.47 -6.69
C TYR A 166 -8.79 18.14 -5.36
N TYR A 167 -7.96 17.52 -4.53
CA TYR A 167 -7.61 18.00 -3.20
C TYR A 167 -6.10 17.96 -3.03
N ASP A 168 -5.52 19.12 -2.78
CA ASP A 168 -4.11 19.28 -2.40
C ASP A 168 -3.92 19.03 -0.89
N VAL A 169 -2.67 19.00 -0.43
CA VAL A 169 -2.30 18.76 0.98
C VAL A 169 -3.13 19.61 1.96
N GLY A 170 -3.45 20.87 1.62
CA GLY A 170 -4.20 21.77 2.49
C GLY A 170 -5.71 21.52 2.52
N LYS A 171 -6.23 20.62 1.68
CA LYS A 171 -7.66 20.30 1.56
C LYS A 171 -7.97 18.81 1.74
N ILE A 172 -6.97 17.95 1.87
CA ILE A 172 -7.17 16.51 2.08
C ILE A 172 -7.92 16.27 3.39
N ASP A 173 -7.72 17.07 4.41
CA ASP A 173 -8.41 17.00 5.68
C ASP A 173 -9.92 17.36 5.59
N ASP A 174 -10.38 18.01 4.53
CA ASP A 174 -11.81 18.16 4.24
C ASP A 174 -12.48 16.82 3.92
N VAL A 175 -11.73 15.88 3.34
CA VAL A 175 -12.22 14.56 2.89
C VAL A 175 -11.81 13.43 3.82
N MET A 176 -10.64 13.52 4.44
CA MET A 176 -10.09 12.50 5.33
C MET A 176 -10.14 12.96 6.80
N LYS A 177 -10.38 12.02 7.72
CA LYS A 177 -10.22 12.25 9.16
C LYS A 177 -8.76 12.10 9.59
N ASN A 178 -8.05 11.13 9.03
CA ASN A 178 -6.64 10.85 9.27
C ASN A 178 -5.86 11.08 7.98
N ILE A 179 -4.81 11.88 8.06
CA ILE A 179 -3.95 12.19 6.90
C ILE A 179 -2.86 11.12 6.70
N VAL A 180 -2.70 10.19 7.65
CA VAL A 180 -1.65 9.17 7.58
C VAL A 180 -2.27 7.81 7.33
N MET A 181 -1.82 7.14 6.27
CA MET A 181 -2.11 5.75 5.99
C MET A 181 -0.96 4.87 6.48
N THR A 182 -1.25 3.64 6.84
CA THR A 182 -0.23 2.65 7.21
C THR A 182 -0.18 1.57 6.15
N TYR A 183 1.02 1.10 5.82
CA TYR A 183 1.17 -0.05 4.93
C TYR A 183 1.96 -1.19 5.58
N ILE A 184 1.65 -2.41 5.15
CA ILE A 184 2.47 -3.60 5.39
C ILE A 184 2.66 -4.25 4.02
N LYS A 185 3.91 -4.64 3.68
CA LYS A 185 4.19 -5.35 2.42
C LYS A 185 5.15 -6.52 2.63
N LEU A 186 4.90 -7.61 1.94
CA LEU A 186 5.83 -8.71 1.75
C LEU A 186 6.45 -8.58 0.37
N THR A 187 7.76 -8.75 0.27
CA THR A 187 8.48 -8.73 -1.01
C THR A 187 9.22 -10.04 -1.21
N PHE A 188 9.25 -10.47 -2.45
CA PHE A 188 10.08 -11.58 -2.91
C PHE A 188 10.88 -11.10 -4.12
N ASP A 189 12.19 -11.03 -3.97
CA ASP A 189 13.09 -10.46 -4.96
C ASP A 189 14.12 -11.49 -5.41
N TYR A 190 14.49 -11.41 -6.69
CA TYR A 190 15.64 -12.09 -7.26
C TYR A 190 16.62 -11.05 -7.80
N SER A 191 17.90 -11.19 -7.45
CA SER A 191 18.98 -10.29 -7.85
C SER A 191 19.84 -10.95 -8.94
N PHE A 192 19.96 -10.29 -10.10
CA PHE A 192 20.90 -10.65 -11.16
C PHE A 192 22.15 -9.80 -10.99
N ASN A 193 23.24 -10.38 -10.49
CA ASN A 193 24.49 -9.68 -10.32
C ASN A 193 25.07 -9.31 -11.70
N ILE A 194 25.23 -8.01 -11.95
CA ILE A 194 25.81 -7.47 -13.19
C ILE A 194 27.31 -7.22 -12.98
N GLN A 195 27.66 -6.75 -11.79
CA GLN A 195 29.03 -6.49 -11.33
C GLN A 195 29.08 -6.78 -9.82
N ASP A 196 30.26 -6.83 -9.24
CA ASP A 196 30.49 -7.15 -7.82
C ASP A 196 29.59 -6.36 -6.85
N ASN A 197 29.28 -5.09 -7.19
CA ASN A 197 28.52 -4.19 -6.33
C ASN A 197 27.23 -3.68 -7.00
N VAL A 198 26.78 -4.29 -8.11
CA VAL A 198 25.60 -3.84 -8.85
C VAL A 198 24.77 -5.04 -9.28
N ALA A 199 23.50 -5.04 -8.89
CA ALA A 199 22.57 -6.07 -9.32
C ALA A 199 21.27 -5.45 -9.85
N LEU A 200 20.71 -6.08 -10.90
CA LEU A 200 19.34 -5.87 -11.33
C LEU A 200 18.41 -6.68 -10.41
N LEU A 201 17.36 -6.06 -9.94
CA LEU A 201 16.36 -6.68 -9.08
C LEU A 201 15.05 -6.87 -9.86
N VAL A 202 14.51 -8.08 -9.79
CA VAL A 202 13.18 -8.42 -10.30
C VAL A 202 12.43 -9.14 -9.18
N GLY A 203 11.22 -8.72 -8.89
CA GLY A 203 10.50 -9.29 -7.75
C GLY A 203 8.99 -9.17 -7.87
N ALA A 204 8.33 -9.70 -6.86
CA ALA A 204 6.90 -9.58 -6.63
C ALA A 204 6.64 -9.06 -5.22
N TYR A 205 5.46 -8.47 -5.02
CA TYR A 205 5.03 -8.04 -3.70
C TYR A 205 3.55 -8.34 -3.47
N ILE A 206 3.21 -8.49 -2.20
CA ILE A 206 1.86 -8.45 -1.66
C ILE A 206 1.87 -7.42 -0.55
N GLY A 207 0.92 -6.48 -0.57
CA GLY A 207 0.80 -5.41 0.41
C GLY A 207 -0.64 -5.19 0.86
N THR A 208 -0.79 -4.40 1.89
CA THR A 208 -2.07 -3.87 2.35
C THR A 208 -1.87 -2.46 2.86
N ASP A 209 -2.76 -1.57 2.44
CA ASP A 209 -2.87 -0.22 2.95
C ASP A 209 -4.13 -0.09 3.81
N PHE A 210 -4.01 0.60 4.93
CA PHE A 210 -5.11 0.81 5.87
C PHE A 210 -4.96 2.13 6.64
N GLY A 211 -6.02 2.49 7.39
CA GLY A 211 -6.05 3.74 8.13
C GLY A 211 -6.64 4.92 7.33
N ILE A 212 -7.20 4.65 6.15
CA ILE A 212 -7.92 5.67 5.37
C ILE A 212 -9.32 5.77 5.93
N ASP A 213 -9.63 6.89 6.57
CA ASP A 213 -10.93 7.20 7.14
C ASP A 213 -11.51 8.44 6.45
N LEU A 214 -12.48 8.21 5.55
CA LEU A 214 -13.14 9.28 4.82
C LEU A 214 -14.23 9.93 5.67
N ARG A 215 -14.33 11.25 5.61
CA ARG A 215 -15.44 12.00 6.19
C ARG A 215 -16.72 11.70 5.41
N GLY A 216 -17.80 11.36 6.12
CA GLY A 216 -19.11 11.18 5.50
C GLY A 216 -19.72 12.52 5.12
N ALA A 217 -20.35 12.60 3.94
CA ALA A 217 -21.15 13.77 3.54
C ALA A 217 -22.35 14.00 4.47
N GLU A 218 -22.88 12.95 5.07
CA GLU A 218 -24.02 12.96 6.00
C GLU A 218 -23.55 12.56 7.40
N LYS A 219 -22.98 13.51 8.13
CA LYS A 219 -22.45 13.31 9.52
C LYS A 219 -23.47 12.73 10.50
N VAL A 220 -24.78 12.80 10.21
CA VAL A 220 -25.85 12.35 11.10
C VAL A 220 -26.07 10.83 11.00
N LEU A 221 -25.87 10.22 9.83
CA LEU A 221 -26.19 8.81 9.57
C LEU A 221 -24.95 7.92 9.40
N VAL A 222 -23.83 8.49 8.97
CA VAL A 222 -22.55 7.79 8.76
C VAL A 222 -21.47 8.41 9.64
N GLU A 223 -20.96 7.64 10.59
CA GLU A 223 -19.86 8.10 11.48
C GLU A 223 -18.53 8.09 10.75
N SER A 224 -18.23 7.03 10.01
CA SER A 224 -17.01 6.93 9.23
C SER A 224 -17.10 5.93 8.07
N ARG A 225 -16.19 6.09 7.11
CA ARG A 225 -16.01 5.22 5.95
C ARG A 225 -14.55 4.84 5.85
N ASN A 226 -14.24 3.59 6.16
CA ASN A 226 -12.86 3.13 6.12
C ASN A 226 -12.56 2.42 4.81
N LEU A 227 -11.45 2.80 4.20
CA LEU A 227 -10.86 2.13 3.04
C LEU A 227 -9.62 1.36 3.47
N ALA A 228 -9.44 0.20 2.86
CA ALA A 228 -8.23 -0.58 2.91
C ALA A 228 -8.00 -1.24 1.54
N SER A 229 -6.79 -1.67 1.26
CA SER A 229 -6.48 -2.44 0.05
C SER A 229 -5.72 -3.72 0.35
N LEU A 230 -5.79 -4.63 -0.60
CA LEU A 230 -4.82 -5.70 -0.80
C LEU A 230 -4.16 -5.47 -2.15
N ASP A 231 -2.85 -5.24 -2.13
CA ASP A 231 -2.07 -4.90 -3.31
C ASP A 231 -1.21 -6.10 -3.72
N ILE A 232 -1.22 -6.43 -5.01
CA ILE A 232 -0.44 -7.53 -5.56
C ILE A 232 0.21 -7.03 -6.85
N GLY A 233 1.53 -7.19 -6.95
CA GLY A 233 2.25 -6.69 -8.11
C GLY A 233 3.64 -7.27 -8.30
N ALA A 234 4.30 -6.75 -9.32
CA ALA A 234 5.69 -6.98 -9.62
C ALA A 234 6.51 -5.72 -9.34
N GLN A 235 7.81 -5.89 -9.14
CA GLN A 235 8.74 -4.79 -9.02
C GLN A 235 10.04 -5.08 -9.77
N VAL A 236 10.59 -4.02 -10.35
CA VAL A 236 11.91 -4.05 -10.97
C VAL A 236 12.77 -2.96 -10.36
N GLY A 237 14.08 -3.16 -10.33
CA GLY A 237 14.95 -2.16 -9.72
C GLY A 237 16.43 -2.47 -9.88
N MET A 238 17.22 -1.66 -9.19
CA MET A 238 18.66 -1.85 -9.09
C MET A 238 19.10 -1.83 -7.63
N LYS A 239 20.10 -2.62 -7.33
CA LYS A 239 20.74 -2.70 -6.03
C LYS A 239 22.22 -2.39 -6.19
N PHE A 240 22.76 -1.61 -5.25
CA PHE A 240 24.16 -1.20 -5.20
C PHE A 240 24.74 -1.51 -3.82
N GLY A 241 26.04 -1.78 -3.78
CA GLY A 241 26.76 -2.11 -2.55
C GLY A 241 26.91 -3.61 -2.34
N THR A 242 26.97 -4.05 -1.09
CA THR A 242 27.20 -5.46 -0.75
C THR A 242 26.14 -6.37 -1.32
N THR A 243 26.57 -7.41 -2.04
CA THR A 243 25.73 -8.46 -2.64
C THR A 243 26.09 -9.82 -2.03
N ILE A 244 25.21 -10.80 -2.17
CA ILE A 244 25.44 -12.20 -1.77
C ILE A 244 25.58 -13.02 -3.05
N GLY A 245 26.41 -14.07 -3.02
CA GLY A 245 26.49 -15.03 -4.13
C GLY A 245 27.38 -14.58 -5.31
N ASN A 246 28.48 -13.88 -5.03
CA ASN A 246 29.56 -13.64 -6.01
C ASN A 246 30.60 -14.74 -5.93
#